data_27add0052833fb079e326399d8a13c67
#
_entry.id   27add0052833fb079e326399d8a13c67
#
_cell.length_a   1.000
_cell.length_b   1.000
_cell.length_c   1.000
_cell.angle_alpha   90.00
_cell.angle_beta   90.00
_cell.angle_gamma   90.00
#
_symmetry.space_group_name_H-M   'P 1'
#
loop_
_entity.id
_entity.type
_entity.pdbx_description
1 polymer ?
#
loop_
_entity_poly.entity_id
_entity_poly.type
_entity_poly.pdbx_seq_one_letter_code
_entity_poly.pdbx_strand_id
1 'polypeptide(L)' 'MKNKEIPELDLHGVKHEDVLTTVEEWTFLWRYRVRGFSGKIITGNSIKMRTLATGALQKNGFYYEIAPDGSILVNGKI' A
#
# COMPACT_ATOMS: atom_id res chain seq x y z
N MET A 1 -9.64 13.32 18.77
CA MET A 1 -9.47 12.97 18.56
C MET A 1 -9.01 12.40 18.06
N LYS A 2 -8.95 12.15 17.76
CA LYS A 2 -8.55 11.54 17.41
C LYS A 2 -7.87 11.15 16.59
N ASN A 3 -7.78 10.93 16.35
CA ASN A 3 -6.84 10.34 15.90
C ASN A 3 -6.94 10.00 14.53
N LYS A 4 -6.08 10.23 13.76
CA LYS A 4 -6.10 9.97 12.50
C LYS A 4 -5.21 8.89 12.25
N GLU A 5 -5.63 7.69 12.31
CA GLU A 5 -4.83 6.56 12.03
C GLU A 5 -4.73 6.38 10.54
N ILE A 6 -3.53 6.17 10.05
CA ILE A 6 -3.32 5.92 8.64
C ILE A 6 -3.60 4.44 8.39
N PRO A 7 -4.43 4.09 7.39
CA PRO A 7 -4.68 2.69 7.08
C PRO A 7 -3.38 1.96 6.75
N GLU A 8 -3.26 0.75 7.23
CA GLU A 8 -2.07 -0.06 6.99
C GLU A 8 -2.45 -1.38 6.36
N LEU A 9 -1.65 -1.83 5.42
CA LEU A 9 -1.77 -3.15 4.83
C LEU A 9 -0.49 -3.89 5.10
N ASP A 10 -0.58 -4.97 5.87
CA ASP A 10 0.59 -5.77 6.21
C ASP A 10 0.63 -6.96 5.25
N LEU A 11 1.62 -6.98 4.40
CA LEU A 11 1.77 -8.06 3.43
C LEU A 11 2.62 -9.22 3.95
N HIS A 12 3.02 -9.16 5.20
CA HIS A 12 3.78 -10.25 5.81
C HIS A 12 2.92 -11.53 5.73
N GLY A 13 3.47 -12.56 5.14
CA GLY A 13 2.73 -13.81 5.02
C GLY A 13 1.85 -13.94 3.79
N VAL A 14 1.70 -12.86 3.02
CA VAL A 14 0.92 -12.92 1.80
C VAL A 14 1.79 -13.53 0.70
N LYS A 15 1.23 -14.45 -0.06
CA LYS A 15 1.98 -15.07 -1.15
C LYS A 15 2.22 -14.06 -2.25
N HIS A 16 3.38 -14.16 -2.91
CA HIS A 16 3.73 -13.21 -3.95
C HIS A 16 2.68 -13.16 -5.05
N GLU A 17 2.09 -14.30 -5.39
CA GLU A 17 1.08 -14.35 -6.44
C GLU A 17 -0.20 -13.62 -6.07
N ASP A 18 -0.41 -13.35 -4.78
CA ASP A 18 -1.62 -12.68 -4.31
C ASP A 18 -1.40 -11.20 -4.02
N VAL A 19 -0.17 -10.70 -4.18
CA VAL A 19 0.12 -9.33 -3.78
C VAL A 19 -0.64 -8.31 -4.62
N LEU A 20 -0.65 -8.50 -5.94
CA LEU A 20 -1.33 -7.55 -6.81
C LEU A 20 -2.81 -7.40 -6.41
N THR A 21 -3.50 -8.53 -6.30
CA THR A 21 -4.92 -8.51 -5.95
C THR A 21 -5.14 -7.90 -4.57
N THR A 22 -4.28 -8.28 -3.61
CA THR A 22 -4.43 -7.79 -2.25
C THR A 22 -4.28 -6.27 -2.19
N VAL A 23 -3.27 -5.73 -2.88
CA VAL A 23 -3.05 -4.29 -2.89
C VAL A 23 -4.18 -3.59 -3.60
N GLU A 24 -4.65 -4.16 -4.71
CA GLU A 24 -5.74 -3.54 -5.46
C GLU A 24 -7.01 -3.48 -4.63
N GLU A 25 -7.35 -4.56 -3.93
CA GLU A 25 -8.54 -4.57 -3.10
C GLU A 25 -8.46 -3.57 -1.97
N TRP A 26 -7.28 -3.49 -1.35
CA TRP A 26 -7.07 -2.58 -0.24
C TRP A 26 -7.22 -1.11 -0.70
N THR A 27 -6.57 -0.75 -1.81
CA THR A 27 -6.64 0.62 -2.30
C THR A 27 -8.04 0.96 -2.79
N PHE A 28 -8.71 -0.01 -3.42
CA PHE A 28 -10.07 0.21 -3.89
C PHE A 28 -11.00 0.51 -2.72
N LEU A 29 -10.89 -0.27 -1.65
CA LEU A 29 -11.72 -0.08 -0.48
C LEU A 29 -11.54 1.30 0.13
N TRP A 30 -10.30 1.71 0.31
CA TRP A 30 -10.03 2.94 1.02
C TRP A 30 -10.23 4.21 0.19
N ARG A 31 -10.00 4.13 -1.12
CA ARG A 31 -10.12 5.34 -1.92
C ARG A 31 -11.55 5.87 -1.99
N TYR A 32 -12.53 5.01 -1.71
CA TYR A 32 -13.91 5.46 -1.67
C TYR A 32 -14.33 5.89 -0.28
N ARG A 33 -13.55 5.57 0.72
CA ARG A 33 -13.90 5.91 2.08
C ARG A 33 -13.19 7.13 2.60
N VAL A 34 -12.00 7.39 2.09
CA VAL A 34 -11.16 8.44 2.61
C VAL A 34 -10.74 9.34 1.48
N ARG A 35 -11.23 10.56 1.50
CA ARG A 35 -10.84 11.53 0.50
C ARG A 35 -9.37 11.86 0.70
N GLY A 36 -8.60 11.90 -0.38
CA GLY A 36 -7.18 12.15 -0.28
C GLY A 36 -6.47 11.02 0.44
N PHE A 37 -6.85 9.79 0.11
CA PHE A 37 -6.35 8.62 0.77
C PHE A 37 -4.84 8.59 0.89
N SER A 38 -4.37 8.27 2.08
CA SER A 38 -2.97 7.98 2.34
C SER A 38 -2.92 6.71 3.14
N GLY A 39 -1.91 5.90 2.92
CA GLY A 39 -1.82 4.64 3.63
C GLY A 39 -0.40 4.16 3.70
N LYS A 40 -0.20 3.02 4.34
CA LYS A 40 1.12 2.44 4.51
C LYS A 40 1.05 0.95 4.24
N ILE A 41 2.00 0.45 3.45
CA ILE A 41 2.08 -0.98 3.16
C ILE A 41 3.36 -1.50 3.78
N ILE A 42 3.24 -2.55 4.58
CA ILE A 42 4.36 -3.15 5.27
C ILE A 42 4.77 -4.40 4.50
N THR A 43 6.00 -4.41 4.01
CA THR A 43 6.50 -5.52 3.20
C THR A 43 7.59 -6.31 3.90
N GLY A 44 7.95 -5.93 5.11
CA GLY A 44 9.06 -6.56 5.81
C GLY A 44 10.36 -6.29 5.09
N ASN A 45 11.24 -7.26 5.08
CA ASN A 45 12.54 -7.10 4.45
C ASN A 45 12.59 -7.66 3.04
N SER A 46 11.45 -7.96 2.46
CA SER A 46 11.42 -8.61 1.14
C SER A 46 11.45 -7.56 0.04
N ILE A 47 12.54 -7.54 -0.71
CA ILE A 47 12.65 -6.67 -1.86
C ILE A 47 11.63 -7.06 -2.93
N LYS A 48 11.44 -8.37 -3.11
CA LYS A 48 10.48 -8.83 -4.10
C LYS A 48 9.07 -8.41 -3.74
N MET A 49 8.70 -8.53 -2.46
CA MET A 49 7.38 -8.12 -2.02
C MET A 49 7.18 -6.63 -2.27
N ARG A 50 8.20 -5.83 -1.97
CA ARG A 50 8.13 -4.38 -2.20
C ARG A 50 7.96 -4.06 -3.68
N THR A 51 8.71 -4.76 -4.54
CA THR A 51 8.62 -4.55 -5.98
C THR A 51 7.22 -4.88 -6.49
N LEU A 52 6.65 -5.97 -6.03
CA LEU A 52 5.31 -6.36 -6.45
C LEU A 52 4.27 -5.35 -5.97
N ALA A 53 4.40 -4.89 -4.74
CA ALA A 53 3.43 -3.96 -4.19
C ALA A 53 3.51 -2.60 -4.89
N THR A 54 4.72 -2.09 -5.15
CA THR A 54 4.84 -0.80 -5.83
C THR A 54 4.36 -0.93 -7.28
N GLY A 55 4.58 -2.08 -7.91
CA GLY A 55 4.06 -2.31 -9.25
C GLY A 55 2.55 -2.24 -9.28
N ALA A 56 1.90 -2.79 -8.27
CA ALA A 56 0.44 -2.74 -8.18
C ALA A 56 -0.04 -1.30 -8.00
N LEU A 57 0.68 -0.51 -7.18
CA LEU A 57 0.32 0.89 -6.99
C LEU A 57 0.48 1.69 -8.26
N GLN A 58 1.57 1.47 -8.99
CA GLN A 58 1.79 2.17 -10.25
C GLN A 58 0.72 1.82 -11.26
N LYS A 59 0.37 0.54 -11.33
CA LYS A 59 -0.65 0.09 -12.27
C LYS A 59 -1.98 0.77 -12.01
N ASN A 60 -2.26 1.06 -10.75
CA ASN A 60 -3.53 1.65 -10.37
C ASN A 60 -3.47 3.17 -10.17
N GLY A 61 -2.37 3.78 -10.55
CA GLY A 61 -2.26 5.24 -10.57
C GLY A 61 -2.07 5.91 -9.23
N PHE A 62 -1.45 5.22 -8.27
CA PHE A 62 -1.18 5.81 -6.98
C PHE A 62 0.24 6.35 -6.90
N TYR A 63 0.41 7.44 -6.17
CA TYR A 63 1.73 7.94 -5.82
C TYR A 63 2.21 7.20 -4.59
N TYR A 64 3.50 6.99 -4.48
CA TYR A 64 4.05 6.33 -3.30
C TYR A 64 5.49 6.73 -3.11
N GLU A 65 6.02 6.48 -1.91
CA GLU A 65 7.44 6.62 -1.66
C GLU A 65 7.85 5.56 -0.66
N ILE A 66 9.13 5.24 -0.65
CA ILE A 66 9.66 4.21 0.24
C ILE A 66 10.19 4.88 1.49
N ALA A 67 9.67 4.47 2.64
CA ALA A 67 10.13 5.01 3.91
C ALA A 67 11.48 4.40 4.30
N PRO A 68 12.20 5.04 5.22
CA PRO A 68 13.50 4.52 5.65
C PRO A 68 13.46 3.10 6.19
N ASP A 69 12.34 2.68 6.76
CA ASP A 69 12.23 1.32 7.29
C ASP A 69 11.82 0.31 6.22
N GLY A 70 11.72 0.74 4.97
CA GLY A 70 11.38 -0.15 3.89
C GLY A 70 9.90 -0.27 3.59
N SER A 71 9.06 0.33 4.41
CA SER A 71 7.62 0.30 4.14
C SER A 71 7.29 1.27 3.00
N ILE A 72 6.11 1.12 2.42
CA ILE A 72 5.68 1.94 1.30
C ILE A 72 4.61 2.89 1.81
N LEU A 73 4.83 4.18 1.59
CA LEU A 73 3.85 5.19 1.96
C LEU A 73 3.07 5.55 0.71
N VAL A 74 1.77 5.33 0.75
CA VAL A 74 0.88 5.58 -0.38
C VAL A 74 0.29 6.96 -0.20
N ASN A 75 0.46 7.80 -1.20
CA ASN A 75 0.07 9.21 -1.09
C ASN A 75 -1.12 9.61 -1.94
N GLY A 76 -2.07 8.75 -2.02
CA GLY A 76 -3.27 9.07 -2.76
C GLY A 76 -3.19 8.67 -4.21
N LYS A 77 -4.24 8.97 -4.94
CA LYS A 77 -4.35 8.55 -6.32
C LYS A 77 -4.11 9.72 -7.26
N ILE A 78 -3.44 9.44 -8.32
CA ILE A 78 -3.19 10.43 -9.37
C ILE A 78 -4.49 10.85 -10.05
#